data_359161a5634b44e9fde5bb3867867c9e
#
_entry.id   359161a5634b44e9fde5bb3867867c9e
#
_cell.length_a   1.000
_cell.length_b   1.000
_cell.length_c   1.000
_cell.angle_alpha   90.00
_cell.angle_beta   90.00
_cell.angle_gamma   90.00
#
_symmetry.space_group_name_H-M   'P 1'
#
loop_
_entity.id
_entity.type
_entity.pdbx_description
1 polymer ?
#
loop_
_entity_poly.entity_id
_entity_poly.type
_entity_poly.pdbx_seq_one_letter_code
_entity_poly.pdbx_strand_id
1 'polypeptide(L)'
;LIDAGKNEKGQTVVSYLKKKGIKKLNLLVGTHPDSDHVGGLDDVINNVQVDTVYLPEAKKQTKTYRDVESALKSVNKTAQMPEIGKEYRFEKNVVIRFLGPLKNYKEANNNSLVVQLAYGKNRFLFMGDAEEKAEEDMIKENYDLECDVLKVGHHGSYTCLLYTSP
;
A
#
# COMPACT_ATOMS: atom_id res chain seq x y z
N LEU A 1 2.40 5.73 -5.82
CA LEU A 1 1.82 6.22 -4.57
C LEU A 1 1.37 5.02 -3.73
N ILE A 2 1.64 5.06 -2.43
CA ILE A 2 1.17 4.07 -1.45
C ILE A 2 0.35 4.85 -0.43
N ASP A 3 -0.90 4.47 -0.27
CA ASP A 3 -1.92 5.10 0.56
C ASP A 3 -2.14 6.61 0.27
N ALA A 4 -3.26 7.15 0.70
CA ALA A 4 -3.61 8.57 0.52
C ALA A 4 -4.19 9.21 1.79
N GLY A 5 -4.07 8.52 2.93
CA GLY A 5 -4.57 9.03 4.21
C GLY A 5 -6.10 9.03 4.31
N LYS A 6 -6.61 9.77 5.29
CA LYS A 6 -8.05 9.91 5.53
C LYS A 6 -8.76 10.64 4.39
N ASN A 7 -10.08 10.51 4.29
CA ASN A 7 -10.90 11.14 3.24
C ASN A 7 -10.61 12.63 3.06
N GLU A 8 -10.48 13.38 4.16
CA GLU A 8 -10.20 14.83 4.10
C GLU A 8 -8.78 15.16 3.61
N LYS A 9 -7.91 14.18 3.40
CA LYS A 9 -6.53 14.36 2.94
C LYS A 9 -6.35 14.14 1.43
N GLY A 10 -7.31 13.52 0.75
CA GLY A 10 -7.21 13.19 -0.67
C GLY A 10 -6.84 14.41 -1.52
N GLN A 11 -7.55 15.54 -1.35
CA GLN A 11 -7.25 16.77 -2.09
C GLN A 11 -5.87 17.36 -1.76
N THR A 12 -5.35 17.13 -0.57
CA THR A 12 -3.97 17.51 -0.19
C THR A 12 -2.96 16.70 -1.00
N VAL A 13 -3.18 15.39 -1.11
CA VAL A 13 -2.33 14.50 -1.93
C VAL A 13 -2.39 14.90 -3.41
N VAL A 14 -3.58 15.12 -3.96
CA VAL A 14 -3.78 15.58 -5.34
C VAL A 14 -3.04 16.89 -5.60
N SER A 15 -3.18 17.86 -4.69
CA SER A 15 -2.51 19.15 -4.79
C SER A 15 -0.99 19.01 -4.76
N TYR A 16 -0.46 18.13 -3.90
CA TYR A 16 0.97 17.84 -3.84
C TYR A 16 1.48 17.23 -5.15
N LEU A 17 0.78 16.22 -5.69
CA LEU A 17 1.15 15.60 -6.96
C LEU A 17 1.15 16.61 -8.10
N LYS A 18 0.11 17.45 -8.19
CA LYS A 18 0.02 18.54 -9.18
C LYS A 18 1.19 19.53 -9.04
N LYS A 19 1.50 19.96 -7.81
CA LYS A 19 2.65 20.86 -7.53
C LYS A 19 3.98 20.25 -7.95
N LYS A 20 4.13 18.94 -7.87
CA LYS A 20 5.33 18.21 -8.35
C LYS A 20 5.30 17.92 -9.85
N GLY A 21 4.28 18.35 -10.58
CA GLY A 21 4.13 18.10 -12.01
C GLY A 21 3.77 16.64 -12.35
N ILE A 22 3.36 15.86 -11.35
CA ILE A 22 2.99 14.46 -11.54
C ILE A 22 1.57 14.41 -12.08
N LYS A 23 1.43 14.02 -13.34
CA LYS A 23 0.13 13.88 -14.02
C LYS A 23 -0.34 12.44 -14.09
N LYS A 24 0.56 11.48 -13.85
CA LYS A 24 0.33 10.06 -13.99
C LYS A 24 1.08 9.27 -12.92
N LEU A 25 0.43 8.26 -12.37
CA LEU A 25 0.99 7.26 -11.48
C LEU A 25 1.03 5.92 -12.20
N ASN A 26 2.19 5.29 -12.30
CA ASN A 26 2.32 3.93 -12.83
C ASN A 26 1.62 2.92 -11.90
N LEU A 27 1.68 3.21 -10.59
CA LEU A 27 1.15 2.33 -9.56
C LEU A 27 0.52 3.14 -8.42
N LEU A 28 -0.68 2.73 -8.03
CA LEU A 28 -1.38 3.16 -6.83
C LEU A 28 -1.63 1.93 -5.96
N VAL A 29 -1.23 1.99 -4.70
CA VAL A 29 -1.43 0.91 -3.73
C VAL A 29 -2.24 1.45 -2.56
N GLY A 30 -3.36 0.81 -2.25
CA GLY A 30 -4.01 0.90 -0.96
C GLY A 30 -3.58 -0.31 -0.14
N THR A 31 -2.88 -0.09 0.99
CA THR A 31 -2.31 -1.19 1.76
C THR A 31 -3.37 -2.07 2.40
N HIS A 32 -4.42 -1.48 2.93
CA HIS A 32 -5.58 -2.17 3.51
C HIS A 32 -6.79 -1.22 3.53
N PRO A 33 -8.03 -1.73 3.73
CA PRO A 33 -9.25 -0.95 3.47
C PRO A 33 -9.64 0.08 4.54
N ASP A 34 -8.79 0.38 5.51
CA ASP A 34 -9.10 1.33 6.58
C ASP A 34 -9.03 2.78 6.09
N SER A 35 -9.92 3.61 6.65
CA SER A 35 -10.19 4.94 6.13
C SER A 35 -9.01 5.92 6.23
N ASP A 36 -8.10 5.70 7.15
CA ASP A 36 -6.89 6.51 7.32
C ASP A 36 -5.74 6.11 6.37
N HIS A 37 -5.96 5.09 5.55
CA HIS A 37 -5.06 4.65 4.47
C HIS A 37 -5.66 4.89 3.09
N VAL A 38 -6.88 4.40 2.86
CA VAL A 38 -7.50 4.46 1.53
C VAL A 38 -8.47 5.62 1.35
N GLY A 39 -8.70 6.41 2.40
CA GLY A 39 -9.73 7.46 2.40
C GLY A 39 -9.58 8.49 1.31
N GLY A 40 -8.36 8.87 0.96
CA GLY A 40 -8.11 9.87 -0.09
C GLY A 40 -7.86 9.27 -1.47
N LEU A 41 -7.95 7.94 -1.65
CA LEU A 41 -7.66 7.30 -2.93
C LEU A 41 -8.67 7.66 -4.02
N ASP A 42 -9.93 7.83 -3.68
CA ASP A 42 -10.99 8.26 -4.61
C ASP A 42 -10.68 9.62 -5.23
N ASP A 43 -10.23 10.58 -4.43
CA ASP A 43 -9.76 11.88 -4.92
C ASP A 43 -8.58 11.73 -5.88
N VAL A 44 -7.60 10.89 -5.54
CA VAL A 44 -6.44 10.64 -6.40
C VAL A 44 -6.87 10.01 -7.72
N ILE A 45 -7.70 8.97 -7.69
CA ILE A 45 -8.19 8.25 -8.86
C ILE A 45 -8.98 9.18 -9.81
N ASN A 46 -9.79 10.07 -9.25
CA ASN A 46 -10.60 11.02 -10.02
C ASN A 46 -9.78 12.18 -10.61
N ASN A 47 -8.60 12.48 -10.11
CA ASN A 47 -7.82 13.67 -10.49
C ASN A 47 -6.46 13.39 -11.13
N VAL A 48 -5.94 12.17 -11.02
CA VAL A 48 -4.62 11.79 -11.52
C VAL A 48 -4.77 10.51 -12.34
N GLN A 49 -4.17 10.46 -13.51
CA GLN A 49 -4.16 9.22 -14.29
C GLN A 49 -3.40 8.13 -13.52
N VAL A 50 -4.00 6.95 -13.39
CA VAL A 50 -3.38 5.80 -12.72
C VAL A 50 -3.35 4.62 -13.68
N ASP A 51 -2.21 3.94 -13.84
CA ASP A 51 -2.12 2.76 -14.71
C ASP A 51 -2.65 1.51 -14.00
N THR A 52 -2.04 1.17 -12.88
CA THR A 52 -2.37 -0.04 -12.11
C THR A 52 -2.76 0.33 -10.68
N VAL A 53 -3.79 -0.32 -10.15
CA VAL A 53 -4.24 -0.15 -8.77
C VAL A 53 -4.21 -1.51 -8.08
N TYR A 54 -3.45 -1.60 -6.99
CA TYR A 54 -3.51 -2.73 -6.08
C TYR A 54 -4.22 -2.33 -4.79
N LEU A 55 -5.22 -3.13 -4.42
CA LEU A 55 -6.02 -2.94 -3.22
C LEU A 55 -6.57 -4.30 -2.80
N PRO A 56 -6.38 -4.75 -1.56
CA PRO A 56 -6.97 -5.98 -1.08
C PRO A 56 -8.49 -5.86 -0.96
N GLU A 57 -9.17 -6.98 -1.13
CA GLU A 57 -10.62 -7.02 -0.91
C GLU A 57 -10.97 -6.68 0.54
N ALA A 58 -11.93 -5.79 0.74
CA ALA A 58 -12.42 -5.48 2.07
C ALA A 58 -13.37 -6.58 2.57
N LYS A 59 -13.04 -7.17 3.71
CA LYS A 59 -13.97 -8.08 4.42
C LYS A 59 -15.28 -7.39 4.83
N LYS A 60 -15.24 -6.08 5.05
CA LYS A 60 -16.36 -5.23 5.39
C LYS A 60 -16.45 -4.04 4.45
N GLN A 61 -17.56 -3.90 3.79
CA GLN A 61 -17.84 -2.82 2.84
C GLN A 61 -18.13 -1.51 3.60
N THR A 62 -17.09 -0.74 3.90
CA THR A 62 -17.21 0.60 4.49
C THR A 62 -17.66 1.62 3.43
N LYS A 63 -18.14 2.80 3.86
CA LYS A 63 -18.43 3.90 2.93
C LYS A 63 -17.18 4.29 2.14
N THR A 64 -16.04 4.47 2.82
CA THR A 64 -14.75 4.82 2.23
C THR A 64 -14.34 3.83 1.14
N TYR A 65 -14.43 2.52 1.41
CA TYR A 65 -14.08 1.50 0.43
C TYR A 65 -14.98 1.54 -0.81
N ARG A 66 -16.30 1.75 -0.62
CA ARG A 66 -17.24 1.92 -1.74
C ARG A 66 -16.98 3.19 -2.54
N ASP A 67 -16.55 4.27 -1.91
CA ASP A 67 -16.20 5.51 -2.60
C ASP A 67 -15.00 5.26 -3.54
N VAL A 68 -13.97 4.53 -3.07
CA VAL A 68 -12.82 4.10 -3.90
C VAL A 68 -13.25 3.21 -5.06
N GLU A 69 -14.10 2.19 -4.81
CA GLU A 69 -14.61 1.33 -5.88
C GLU A 69 -15.42 2.12 -6.92
N SER A 70 -16.21 3.11 -6.48
CA SER A 70 -16.97 3.97 -7.35
C SER A 70 -16.07 4.86 -8.21
N ALA A 71 -15.01 5.40 -7.63
CA ALA A 71 -14.00 6.18 -8.34
C ALA A 71 -13.29 5.31 -9.40
N LEU A 72 -12.91 4.08 -9.07
CA LEU A 72 -12.32 3.14 -10.03
C LEU A 72 -13.27 2.87 -11.21
N LYS A 73 -14.54 2.59 -10.92
CA LYS A 73 -15.56 2.37 -11.96
C LYS A 73 -15.74 3.59 -12.87
N SER A 74 -15.70 4.81 -12.32
CA SER A 74 -15.85 6.04 -13.09
C SER A 74 -14.76 6.26 -14.13
N VAL A 75 -13.57 5.70 -13.90
CA VAL A 75 -12.42 5.76 -14.82
C VAL A 75 -12.17 4.43 -15.57
N ASN A 76 -13.16 3.53 -15.58
CA ASN A 76 -13.10 2.20 -16.22
C ASN A 76 -11.90 1.36 -15.75
N LYS A 77 -11.63 1.36 -14.45
CA LYS A 77 -10.57 0.57 -13.82
C LYS A 77 -11.12 -0.33 -12.73
N THR A 78 -10.33 -1.34 -12.40
CA THR A 78 -10.56 -2.25 -11.27
C THR A 78 -9.29 -2.35 -10.45
N ALA A 79 -9.43 -2.51 -9.15
CA ALA A 79 -8.31 -2.89 -8.30
C ALA A 79 -8.02 -4.39 -8.47
N GLN A 80 -6.77 -4.76 -8.24
CA GLN A 80 -6.27 -6.13 -8.32
C GLN A 80 -5.51 -6.47 -7.04
N MET A 81 -5.42 -7.77 -6.71
CA MET A 81 -4.42 -8.26 -5.75
C MET A 81 -3.11 -8.52 -6.48
N PRO A 82 -1.97 -8.09 -5.94
CA PRO A 82 -0.68 -8.46 -6.51
C PRO A 82 -0.36 -9.93 -6.20
N GLU A 83 0.47 -10.56 -7.05
CA GLU A 83 1.07 -11.85 -6.72
C GLU A 83 2.16 -11.65 -5.66
N ILE A 84 1.99 -12.25 -4.48
CA ILE A 84 2.95 -12.12 -3.37
C ILE A 84 4.27 -12.82 -3.74
N GLY A 85 5.40 -12.19 -3.41
CA GLY A 85 6.75 -12.64 -3.75
C GLY A 85 7.21 -12.28 -5.16
N LYS A 86 6.31 -11.91 -6.06
CA LYS A 86 6.66 -11.56 -7.45
C LYS A 86 7.29 -10.17 -7.55
N GLU A 87 8.27 -10.04 -8.43
CA GLU A 87 8.87 -8.76 -8.78
C GLU A 87 8.10 -8.06 -9.92
N TYR A 88 7.79 -6.80 -9.70
CA TYR A 88 7.25 -5.88 -10.69
C TYR A 88 8.30 -4.83 -11.02
N ARG A 89 8.71 -4.74 -12.27
CA ARG A 89 9.73 -3.81 -12.73
C ARG A 89 9.08 -2.62 -13.43
N PHE A 90 9.34 -1.43 -12.90
CA PHE A 90 8.94 -0.15 -13.48
C PHE A 90 10.21 0.62 -13.85
N GLU A 91 10.38 0.97 -15.11
CA GLU A 91 11.61 1.62 -15.62
C GLU A 91 12.90 0.85 -15.27
N LYS A 92 14.08 1.44 -15.59
CA LYS A 92 15.35 0.70 -15.47
C LYS A 92 15.78 0.37 -14.03
N ASN A 93 15.32 1.17 -13.04
CA ASN A 93 15.88 1.14 -11.69
C ASN A 93 14.84 1.01 -10.58
N VAL A 94 13.58 0.77 -10.90
CA VAL A 94 12.51 0.63 -9.92
C VAL A 94 12.00 -0.80 -9.93
N VAL A 95 12.16 -1.48 -8.82
CA VAL A 95 11.62 -2.83 -8.60
C VAL A 95 10.71 -2.81 -7.38
N ILE A 96 9.52 -3.37 -7.52
CA ILE A 96 8.55 -3.51 -6.42
C ILE A 96 8.28 -4.99 -6.23
N ARG A 97 8.25 -5.42 -4.97
CA ARG A 97 7.81 -6.75 -4.57
C ARG A 97 6.80 -6.60 -3.45
N PHE A 98 5.73 -7.39 -3.50
CA PHE A 98 4.78 -7.49 -2.41
C PHE A 98 5.15 -8.68 -1.54
N LEU A 99 5.39 -8.46 -0.26
CA LEU A 99 5.83 -9.49 0.69
C LEU A 99 4.69 -10.02 1.56
N GLY A 100 3.56 -9.35 1.56
CA GLY A 100 2.36 -9.73 2.32
C GLY A 100 1.08 -9.19 1.70
N PRO A 101 -0.08 -9.71 2.14
CA PRO A 101 -0.25 -10.76 3.14
C PRO A 101 0.05 -12.16 2.60
N LEU A 102 0.69 -13.03 3.40
CA LEU A 102 1.05 -14.40 3.01
C LEU A 102 -0.12 -15.39 3.09
N LYS A 103 -1.15 -15.02 3.82
CA LYS A 103 -2.39 -15.78 4.02
C LYS A 103 -3.51 -14.84 4.41
N ASN A 104 -4.71 -15.38 4.54
CA ASN A 104 -5.82 -14.60 5.08
C ASN A 104 -5.78 -14.63 6.62
N TYR A 105 -5.42 -13.51 7.23
CA TYR A 105 -5.36 -13.36 8.68
C TYR A 105 -6.74 -13.01 9.24
N LYS A 106 -6.97 -13.38 10.50
CA LYS A 106 -8.18 -13.04 11.25
C LYS A 106 -8.19 -11.54 11.58
N GLU A 107 -7.08 -11.05 12.04
CA GLU A 107 -6.83 -9.63 12.34
C GLU A 107 -6.71 -8.84 11.02
N ALA A 108 -7.52 -7.79 10.88
CA ALA A 108 -7.65 -7.06 9.63
C ALA A 108 -6.31 -6.45 9.15
N ASN A 109 -5.56 -5.84 10.07
CA ASN A 109 -4.30 -5.15 9.81
C ASN A 109 -3.24 -6.08 9.19
N ASN A 110 -3.18 -7.35 9.65
CA ASN A 110 -2.24 -8.34 9.10
C ASN A 110 -2.52 -8.71 7.62
N ASN A 111 -3.66 -8.29 7.06
CA ASN A 111 -3.94 -8.43 5.64
C ASN A 111 -3.46 -7.22 4.81
N SER A 112 -2.64 -6.36 5.38
CA SER A 112 -2.01 -5.24 4.66
C SER A 112 -1.10 -5.74 3.54
N LEU A 113 -1.13 -5.06 2.39
CA LEU A 113 -0.12 -5.20 1.36
C LEU A 113 1.20 -4.62 1.90
N VAL A 114 2.16 -5.49 2.14
CA VAL A 114 3.52 -5.09 2.51
C VAL A 114 4.33 -4.91 1.23
N VAL A 115 4.89 -3.71 1.05
CA VAL A 115 5.55 -3.31 -0.19
C VAL A 115 7.05 -3.11 0.05
N GLN A 116 7.88 -3.88 -0.61
CA GLN A 116 9.31 -3.63 -0.75
C GLN A 116 9.56 -2.92 -2.08
N LEU A 117 10.26 -1.80 -2.04
CA LEU A 117 10.63 -1.02 -3.22
C LEU A 117 12.14 -0.85 -3.24
N ALA A 118 12.77 -1.22 -4.35
CA ALA A 118 14.16 -0.89 -4.64
C ALA A 118 14.22 0.18 -5.71
N TYR A 119 14.99 1.24 -5.46
CA TYR A 119 15.30 2.30 -6.39
C TYR A 119 16.82 2.48 -6.48
N GLY A 120 17.41 1.99 -7.53
CA GLY A 120 18.86 1.90 -7.64
C GLY A 120 19.45 1.06 -6.52
N LYS A 121 20.23 1.67 -5.62
CA LYS A 121 20.82 1.00 -4.45
C LYS A 121 19.99 1.15 -3.18
N ASN A 122 18.98 2.01 -3.16
CA ASN A 122 18.18 2.28 -1.97
C ASN A 122 17.00 1.32 -1.89
N ARG A 123 16.73 0.83 -0.69
CA ARG A 123 15.64 -0.11 -0.39
C ARG A 123 14.67 0.51 0.62
N PHE A 124 13.41 0.40 0.32
CA PHE A 124 12.31 0.92 1.14
C PHE A 124 11.37 -0.22 1.48
N LEU A 125 10.92 -0.28 2.72
CA LEU A 125 9.93 -1.25 3.17
C LEU A 125 8.73 -0.50 3.77
N PHE A 126 7.54 -0.74 3.21
CA PHE A 126 6.29 -0.16 3.65
C PHE A 126 5.41 -1.28 4.19
N MET A 127 5.17 -1.27 5.50
CA MET A 127 4.48 -2.36 6.19
C MET A 127 2.95 -2.24 6.14
N GLY A 128 2.41 -1.10 5.67
CA GLY A 128 0.99 -0.81 5.89
C GLY A 128 0.70 -0.78 7.38
N ASP A 129 -0.32 -1.53 7.81
CA ASP A 129 -0.60 -1.76 9.22
C ASP A 129 -0.39 -3.23 9.64
N ALA A 130 0.46 -3.95 8.89
CA ALA A 130 0.88 -5.29 9.28
C ALA A 130 1.46 -5.30 10.69
N GLU A 131 1.09 -6.31 11.46
CA GLU A 131 1.45 -6.51 12.85
C GLU A 131 2.29 -7.78 13.04
N GLU A 132 2.62 -8.11 14.28
CA GLU A 132 3.50 -9.21 14.70
C GLU A 132 3.33 -10.50 13.88
N LYS A 133 2.10 -10.98 13.68
CA LYS A 133 1.89 -12.25 12.96
C LYS A 133 2.28 -12.21 11.49
N ALA A 134 2.01 -11.09 10.82
CA ALA A 134 2.41 -10.91 9.43
C ALA A 134 3.93 -10.77 9.33
N GLU A 135 4.55 -10.05 10.27
CA GLU A 135 6.01 -9.88 10.35
C GLU A 135 6.71 -11.23 10.60
N GLU A 136 6.24 -12.01 11.57
CA GLU A 136 6.75 -13.37 11.84
C GLU A 136 6.68 -14.28 10.61
N ASP A 137 5.55 -14.27 9.91
CA ASP A 137 5.37 -15.13 8.74
C ASP A 137 6.33 -14.71 7.61
N MET A 138 6.55 -13.41 7.37
CA MET A 138 7.54 -12.93 6.39
C MET A 138 8.98 -13.35 6.77
N ILE A 139 9.33 -13.33 8.06
CA ILE A 139 10.63 -13.81 8.56
C ILE A 139 10.76 -15.31 8.33
N LYS A 140 9.72 -16.10 8.61
CA LYS A 140 9.69 -17.56 8.39
C LYS A 140 9.84 -17.94 6.91
N GLU A 141 9.30 -17.12 6.00
CA GLU A 141 9.49 -17.28 4.54
C GLU A 141 10.90 -16.88 4.07
N ASN A 142 11.78 -16.45 4.98
CA ASN A 142 13.14 -15.97 4.69
C ASN A 142 13.20 -14.84 3.65
N TYR A 143 12.20 -13.94 3.65
CA TYR A 143 12.29 -12.74 2.83
C TYR A 143 13.43 -11.85 3.32
N ASP A 144 14.19 -11.30 2.37
CA ASP A 144 15.14 -10.23 2.66
C ASP A 144 14.36 -8.95 2.99
N LEU A 145 14.30 -8.62 4.29
CA LEU A 145 13.60 -7.45 4.82
C LEU A 145 14.54 -6.25 5.04
N GLU A 146 15.83 -6.40 4.70
CA GLU A 146 16.80 -5.32 4.85
C GLU A 146 16.37 -4.10 4.02
N CYS A 147 16.35 -2.92 4.63
CA CYS A 147 15.95 -1.67 3.99
C CYS A 147 16.70 -0.47 4.54
N ASP A 148 16.86 0.57 3.72
CA ASP A 148 17.44 1.86 4.14
C ASP A 148 16.36 2.75 4.79
N VAL A 149 15.10 2.55 4.41
CA VAL A 149 13.95 3.30 4.94
C VAL A 149 12.81 2.35 5.24
N LEU A 150 12.36 2.37 6.49
CA LEU A 150 11.22 1.61 6.97
C LEU A 150 10.04 2.54 7.31
N LYS A 151 8.89 2.35 6.64
CA LYS A 151 7.61 2.76 7.22
C LYS A 151 7.13 1.63 8.11
N VAL A 152 7.26 1.81 9.42
CA VAL A 152 6.84 0.83 10.43
C VAL A 152 5.35 0.48 10.28
N GLY A 153 5.00 -0.76 10.64
CA GLY A 153 3.63 -1.24 10.67
C GLY A 153 2.78 -0.47 11.68
N HIS A 154 1.49 -0.40 11.40
CA HIS A 154 0.44 0.12 12.29
C HIS A 154 0.87 1.37 13.08
N HIS A 155 1.39 2.37 12.37
CA HIS A 155 1.84 3.68 12.91
C HIS A 155 2.85 3.58 14.07
N GLY A 156 3.61 2.47 14.17
CA GLY A 156 4.53 2.21 15.28
C GLY A 156 3.83 1.70 16.53
N SER A 157 2.70 1.00 16.37
CA SER A 157 2.00 0.33 17.47
C SER A 157 2.89 -0.69 18.16
N TYR A 158 2.67 -0.90 19.45
CA TYR A 158 3.31 -1.97 20.22
C TYR A 158 2.93 -3.38 19.75
N THR A 159 1.98 -3.51 18.83
CA THR A 159 1.59 -4.78 18.20
C THR A 159 2.53 -5.25 17.09
N CYS A 160 3.59 -4.48 16.78
CA CYS A 160 4.56 -4.76 15.74
C CYS A 160 5.91 -5.19 16.34
N LEU A 161 6.47 -6.31 15.84
CA LEU A 161 7.76 -6.87 16.32
C LEU A 161 8.96 -6.04 15.85
N LEU A 162 8.97 -5.61 14.60
CA LEU A 162 10.11 -4.87 14.02
C LEU A 162 10.42 -3.57 14.76
N TYR A 163 9.43 -3.03 15.46
CA TYR A 163 9.61 -1.84 16.29
C TYR A 163 10.11 -2.16 17.71
N THR A 164 9.84 -3.36 18.22
CA THR A 164 10.13 -3.77 19.60
C THR A 164 11.37 -4.68 19.73
N SER A 165 11.93 -5.14 18.61
CA SER A 165 13.17 -5.91 18.63
C SER A 165 14.38 -4.99 18.83
N PRO A 166 15.27 -5.30 19.80
CA PRO A 166 16.52 -4.58 20.01
C PRO A 166 17.48 -4.74 18.83
#